data_b4a8dd4debe137386bad3a979b9274cb
#
_entry.id   b4a8dd4debe137386bad3a979b9274cb
#
_cell.length_a   1.000
_cell.length_b   1.000
_cell.length_c   1.000
_cell.angle_alpha   90.00
_cell.angle_beta   90.00
_cell.angle_gamma   90.00
#
_symmetry.space_group_name_H-M   'P 1'
#
loop_
_entity.id
_entity.type
_entity.pdbx_description
1 polymer ?
#
loop_
_entity_poly.entity_id
_entity_poly.type
_entity_poly.pdbx_seq_one_letter_code
_entity_poly.pdbx_strand_id
1 'polypeptide(L)'
;MGQFPVQETLMKFLKILEKMVLMDVLSVRNVYEDAERAINKKAAIGADITIENFTDETINAIDMIDDLDDLSKQTKKDLLKVGVDTNEENRSGSFLQVDQSNIFTNNSISDSIEVMNMGVALEKYSWLEDYMWNVVKPDADKYTAKTALREKEEGVTSGYFVRSLPGTKEVMPVQACMFISDTDVMQTAHNIVIAEENSELHLITGCATGDDISSAMHVGVSEMYLKPGSKITFTMVHNWAEEVEVRPRTAIKLADNSTYINNYILTSPVSTIQSFPTAYCDGKNSRAIFQSIQGGKKDSIIDVGSRAILNAEGAKAEVISRAVAQDESQIFARGHLAGNVPNVKGHLECQGLVLSDDSFIYAVPELEASSTNLEMSHEAAVGKISEDEINYLTSRGIPEEEAESMIVRGFLNMDITGLPEELAQQTQNMIDMSLDGI
;
A
#
# COMPACT_ATOMS: atom_id res chain seq x y z
N MET A 1 -19.74 -43.96 -53.97
CA MET A 1 -18.71 -43.90 -52.93
C MET A 1 -18.45 -42.45 -52.66
N GLY A 2 -19.06 -41.95 -51.60
CA GLY A 2 -18.93 -40.54 -51.23
C GLY A 2 -17.64 -40.34 -50.42
N GLN A 3 -16.79 -39.43 -50.86
CA GLN A 3 -15.67 -38.95 -50.08
C GLN A 3 -16.18 -38.03 -48.96
N PHE A 4 -15.88 -38.38 -47.75
CA PHE A 4 -16.33 -37.71 -46.51
C PHE A 4 -15.70 -36.32 -46.36
N PRO A 5 -16.43 -35.35 -45.78
CA PRO A 5 -15.99 -33.95 -45.60
C PRO A 5 -15.09 -33.75 -44.38
N VAL A 6 -14.20 -34.70 -44.11
CA VAL A 6 -13.27 -34.63 -42.94
C VAL A 6 -12.24 -33.52 -43.14
N GLN A 7 -11.77 -33.26 -44.35
CA GLN A 7 -10.80 -32.22 -44.64
C GLN A 7 -11.36 -30.79 -44.49
N GLU A 8 -12.63 -30.57 -44.82
CA GLU A 8 -13.26 -29.26 -44.69
C GLU A 8 -13.56 -28.91 -43.24
N THR A 9 -13.90 -29.91 -42.43
CA THR A 9 -14.11 -29.76 -40.99
C THR A 9 -12.77 -29.51 -40.26
N LEU A 10 -11.72 -30.20 -40.65
CA LEU A 10 -10.36 -30.02 -40.10
C LEU A 10 -9.80 -28.62 -40.43
N MET A 11 -10.01 -28.15 -41.66
CA MET A 11 -9.61 -26.81 -42.09
C MET A 11 -10.38 -25.71 -41.37
N LYS A 12 -11.67 -25.90 -41.06
CA LYS A 12 -12.48 -25.00 -40.26
C LYS A 12 -11.99 -24.97 -38.79
N PHE A 13 -11.66 -26.13 -38.24
CA PHE A 13 -11.14 -26.26 -36.90
C PHE A 13 -9.76 -25.62 -36.77
N LEU A 14 -8.85 -25.82 -37.75
CA LEU A 14 -7.54 -25.17 -37.80
C LEU A 14 -7.66 -23.64 -37.93
N LYS A 15 -8.57 -23.13 -38.74
CA LYS A 15 -8.85 -21.69 -38.84
C LYS A 15 -9.45 -21.08 -37.57
N ILE A 16 -10.24 -21.85 -36.82
CA ILE A 16 -10.76 -21.42 -35.52
C ILE A 16 -9.63 -21.41 -34.47
N LEU A 17 -8.78 -22.45 -34.48
CA LEU A 17 -7.58 -22.51 -33.63
C LEU A 17 -6.57 -21.38 -33.95
N GLU A 18 -6.28 -21.13 -35.23
CA GLU A 18 -5.45 -20.00 -35.66
C GLU A 18 -6.09 -18.66 -35.24
N LYS A 19 -7.38 -18.53 -35.34
CA LYS A 19 -8.09 -17.31 -34.91
C LYS A 19 -8.14 -17.15 -33.39
N MET A 20 -8.23 -18.25 -32.62
CA MET A 20 -8.13 -18.25 -31.18
C MET A 20 -6.70 -17.92 -30.73
N VAL A 21 -5.67 -18.53 -31.33
CA VAL A 21 -4.27 -18.23 -31.06
C VAL A 21 -3.91 -16.80 -31.50
N LEU A 22 -4.44 -16.30 -32.61
CA LEU A 22 -4.27 -14.89 -33.02
C LEU A 22 -5.04 -13.93 -32.09
N MET A 23 -6.20 -14.31 -31.56
CA MET A 23 -6.93 -13.51 -30.58
C MET A 23 -6.20 -13.51 -29.22
N ASP A 24 -5.61 -14.61 -28.77
CA ASP A 24 -4.78 -14.66 -27.58
C ASP A 24 -3.48 -13.86 -27.76
N VAL A 25 -2.83 -13.93 -28.92
CA VAL A 25 -1.63 -13.12 -29.25
C VAL A 25 -1.97 -11.63 -29.42
N LEU A 26 -3.19 -11.29 -29.85
CA LEU A 26 -3.66 -9.90 -29.94
C LEU A 26 -4.22 -9.37 -28.60
N SER A 27 -4.47 -10.24 -27.61
CA SER A 27 -4.95 -9.88 -26.27
C SER A 27 -3.84 -9.84 -25.21
N VAL A 28 -2.63 -10.30 -25.53
CA VAL A 28 -1.48 -10.10 -24.62
C VAL A 28 -1.19 -8.61 -24.58
N ARG A 29 -1.68 -7.99 -23.52
CA ARG A 29 -1.35 -6.61 -23.20
C ARG A 29 0.16 -6.45 -23.18
N ASN A 30 0.69 -5.61 -24.05
CA ASN A 30 2.12 -5.32 -24.03
C ASN A 30 2.40 -4.29 -22.92
N VAL A 31 2.65 -4.81 -21.73
CA VAL A 31 2.97 -4.02 -20.52
C VAL A 31 4.02 -2.96 -20.80
N TYR A 32 5.05 -3.32 -21.56
CA TYR A 32 6.19 -2.43 -21.83
C TYR A 32 5.88 -1.34 -22.85
N GLU A 33 5.09 -1.63 -23.89
CA GLU A 33 4.63 -0.61 -24.84
C GLU A 33 3.68 0.39 -24.15
N ASP A 34 2.83 -0.09 -23.24
CA ASP A 34 1.97 0.76 -22.41
C ASP A 34 2.82 1.69 -21.53
N ALA A 35 3.84 1.16 -20.88
CA ALA A 35 4.78 1.91 -20.06
C ALA A 35 5.58 2.96 -20.89
N GLU A 36 6.11 2.58 -22.04
CA GLU A 36 6.84 3.50 -22.95
C GLU A 36 5.98 4.71 -23.34
N ARG A 37 4.67 4.51 -23.57
CA ARG A 37 3.74 5.60 -23.88
C ARG A 37 3.48 6.52 -22.68
N ALA A 38 3.64 6.02 -21.46
CA ALA A 38 3.29 6.72 -20.22
C ALA A 38 4.49 7.31 -19.46
N ILE A 39 5.72 7.17 -19.96
CA ILE A 39 6.94 7.60 -19.25
C ILE A 39 6.95 9.10 -18.89
N ASN A 40 6.23 9.92 -19.62
CA ASN A 40 6.07 11.36 -19.35
C ASN A 40 4.67 11.72 -18.82
N LYS A 41 3.82 10.73 -18.51
CA LYS A 41 2.46 10.98 -18.06
C LYS A 41 2.45 11.36 -16.58
N LYS A 42 1.98 12.54 -16.29
CA LYS A 42 1.81 13.00 -14.91
C LYS A 42 0.78 12.15 -14.16
N ALA A 43 0.99 11.99 -12.86
CA ALA A 43 -0.04 11.45 -11.99
C ALA A 43 -1.30 12.33 -12.02
N ALA A 44 -2.47 11.73 -11.80
CA ALA A 44 -3.74 12.45 -11.82
C ALA A 44 -3.89 13.43 -10.64
N ILE A 45 -3.20 13.16 -9.55
CA ILE A 45 -3.21 13.95 -8.30
C ILE A 45 -1.78 14.08 -7.76
N GLY A 46 -1.56 15.04 -6.88
CA GLY A 46 -0.30 15.28 -6.20
C GLY A 46 0.71 16.10 -7.01
N ALA A 47 1.82 16.43 -6.38
CA ALA A 47 2.91 17.16 -7.00
C ALA A 47 3.61 16.33 -8.09
N ASP A 48 3.96 16.98 -9.19
CA ASP A 48 4.72 16.36 -10.28
C ASP A 48 6.22 16.47 -10.00
N ILE A 49 6.89 15.33 -9.80
CA ILE A 49 8.30 15.27 -9.44
C ILE A 49 9.15 14.91 -10.66
N THR A 50 10.33 15.51 -10.77
CA THR A 50 11.31 15.22 -11.82
C THR A 50 12.06 13.93 -11.48
N ILE A 51 11.70 12.82 -12.13
CA ILE A 51 12.28 11.49 -11.87
C ILE A 51 13.75 11.45 -12.20
N GLU A 52 14.18 12.22 -13.21
CA GLU A 52 15.55 12.29 -13.71
C GLU A 52 16.56 12.82 -12.67
N ASN A 53 16.10 13.36 -11.56
CA ASN A 53 16.95 13.77 -10.44
C ASN A 53 17.46 12.56 -9.62
N PHE A 54 16.88 11.37 -9.82
CA PHE A 54 17.18 10.17 -9.06
C PHE A 54 17.70 9.07 -9.99
N THR A 55 18.66 8.29 -9.50
CA THR A 55 19.13 7.11 -10.21
C THR A 55 18.37 5.86 -9.75
N ASP A 56 17.95 5.03 -10.68
CA ASP A 56 17.39 3.69 -10.42
C ASP A 56 18.41 2.57 -10.62
N GLU A 57 19.66 2.91 -10.93
CA GLU A 57 20.76 1.95 -10.98
C GLU A 57 21.15 1.50 -9.56
N THR A 58 21.63 0.27 -9.45
CA THR A 58 22.21 -0.22 -8.19
C THR A 58 23.58 0.42 -8.01
N ILE A 59 23.68 1.44 -7.14
CA ILE A 59 24.92 2.15 -6.86
C ILE A 59 25.90 1.23 -6.10
N ASN A 60 25.40 0.61 -5.03
CA ASN A 60 26.11 -0.34 -4.19
C ASN A 60 25.33 -1.65 -4.14
N ALA A 61 25.84 -2.70 -4.76
CA ALA A 61 25.26 -4.03 -4.58
C ALA A 61 25.52 -4.47 -3.14
N ILE A 62 24.43 -4.71 -2.38
CA ILE A 62 24.51 -5.23 -1.02
C ILE A 62 24.29 -6.73 -1.09
N ASP A 63 25.25 -7.48 -0.54
CA ASP A 63 25.15 -8.94 -0.48
C ASP A 63 23.96 -9.38 0.39
N MET A 64 23.40 -10.54 0.06
CA MET A 64 22.38 -11.16 0.92
C MET A 64 22.99 -11.50 2.28
N ILE A 65 22.21 -11.29 3.33
CA ILE A 65 22.55 -11.66 4.69
C ILE A 65 21.81 -12.93 5.09
N ASP A 66 22.39 -13.74 5.93
CA ASP A 66 21.78 -14.97 6.43
C ASP A 66 20.86 -14.69 7.65
N ASP A 67 21.14 -13.62 8.39
CA ASP A 67 20.41 -13.25 9.61
C ASP A 67 20.24 -11.71 9.68
N LEU A 68 19.07 -11.26 10.11
CA LEU A 68 18.82 -9.84 10.38
C LEU A 68 19.69 -9.30 11.53
N ASP A 69 20.27 -10.18 12.35
CA ASP A 69 21.25 -9.82 13.37
C ASP A 69 22.58 -9.30 12.80
N ASP A 70 22.88 -9.53 11.55
CA ASP A 70 24.07 -8.99 10.87
C ASP A 70 23.93 -7.49 10.53
N LEU A 71 22.72 -6.94 10.62
CA LEU A 71 22.47 -5.52 10.40
C LEU A 71 23.11 -4.63 11.48
N SER A 72 23.46 -3.40 11.10
CA SER A 72 23.93 -2.40 12.06
C SER A 72 22.93 -2.12 13.17
N LYS A 73 23.41 -1.73 14.36
CA LYS A 73 22.52 -1.36 15.47
C LYS A 73 21.57 -0.22 15.12
N GLN A 74 22.03 0.72 14.30
CA GLN A 74 21.21 1.85 13.87
C GLN A 74 20.11 1.38 12.92
N THR A 75 20.45 0.60 11.90
CA THR A 75 19.47 0.02 10.96
C THR A 75 18.40 -0.78 11.71
N LYS A 76 18.79 -1.64 12.67
CA LYS A 76 17.83 -2.39 13.50
C LYS A 76 16.87 -1.48 14.26
N LYS A 77 17.37 -0.36 14.80
CA LYS A 77 16.53 0.62 15.49
C LYS A 77 15.54 1.30 14.54
N ASP A 78 15.98 1.63 13.32
CA ASP A 78 15.12 2.28 12.33
C ASP A 78 14.06 1.30 11.78
N LEU A 79 14.41 0.04 11.59
CA LEU A 79 13.47 -1.02 11.24
C LEU A 79 12.41 -1.23 12.32
N LEU A 80 12.79 -1.18 13.58
CA LEU A 80 11.84 -1.34 14.69
C LEU A 80 10.79 -0.21 14.74
N LYS A 81 11.17 1.03 14.38
CA LYS A 81 10.24 2.17 14.31
C LYS A 81 9.09 1.95 13.29
N VAL A 82 9.33 1.13 12.29
CA VAL A 82 8.34 0.79 11.27
C VAL A 82 7.75 -0.62 11.43
N GLY A 83 7.92 -1.22 12.61
CA GLY A 83 7.28 -2.49 12.96
C GLY A 83 8.00 -3.74 12.47
N VAL A 84 9.24 -3.60 12.01
CA VAL A 84 10.06 -4.73 11.60
C VAL A 84 10.97 -5.17 12.75
N ASP A 85 10.70 -6.35 13.28
CA ASP A 85 11.45 -6.96 14.35
C ASP A 85 12.58 -7.82 13.80
N THR A 86 13.83 -7.44 14.07
CA THR A 86 15.01 -8.16 13.57
C THR A 86 15.26 -9.49 14.29
N ASN A 87 14.61 -9.75 15.42
CA ASN A 87 14.64 -11.07 16.07
C ASN A 87 13.60 -12.02 15.46
N GLU A 88 12.73 -11.54 14.57
CA GLU A 88 11.63 -12.29 13.95
C GLU A 88 10.66 -12.94 14.95
N GLU A 89 10.62 -12.43 16.19
CA GLU A 89 9.70 -12.93 17.20
C GLU A 89 8.25 -12.67 16.79
N ASN A 90 7.41 -13.69 16.89
CA ASN A 90 6.00 -13.61 16.50
C ASN A 90 5.80 -13.15 15.04
N ARG A 91 6.57 -13.69 14.10
CA ARG A 91 6.43 -13.48 12.67
C ARG A 91 6.18 -14.81 11.94
N SER A 92 5.51 -14.75 10.81
CA SER A 92 5.28 -15.91 9.94
C SER A 92 6.18 -15.93 8.70
N GLY A 93 6.94 -14.86 8.49
CA GLY A 93 7.92 -14.69 7.43
C GLY A 93 8.46 -13.28 7.40
N SER A 94 9.60 -13.08 6.73
CA SER A 94 10.29 -11.79 6.67
C SER A 94 10.86 -11.51 5.29
N PHE A 95 10.86 -10.24 4.90
CA PHE A 95 11.48 -9.73 3.67
C PHE A 95 12.14 -8.38 3.94
N LEU A 96 13.35 -8.18 3.41
CA LEU A 96 14.04 -6.89 3.47
C LEU A 96 14.69 -6.56 2.12
N GLN A 97 14.31 -5.41 1.58
CA GLN A 97 14.97 -4.77 0.43
C GLN A 97 15.68 -3.51 0.90
N VAL A 98 16.95 -3.36 0.56
CA VAL A 98 17.72 -2.14 0.78
C VAL A 98 18.07 -1.57 -0.59
N ASP A 99 17.69 -0.32 -0.83
CA ASP A 99 17.76 0.33 -2.14
C ASP A 99 17.16 -0.57 -3.24
N GLN A 100 17.94 -1.05 -4.18
CA GLN A 100 17.47 -1.97 -5.22
C GLN A 100 17.75 -3.45 -4.91
N SER A 101 18.43 -3.75 -3.80
CA SER A 101 18.89 -5.10 -3.47
C SER A 101 17.94 -5.81 -2.50
N ASN A 102 17.45 -6.99 -2.85
CA ASN A 102 16.78 -7.88 -1.93
C ASN A 102 17.83 -8.58 -1.06
N ILE A 103 17.98 -8.14 0.20
CA ILE A 103 19.09 -8.60 1.05
C ILE A 103 18.69 -9.71 2.01
N PHE A 104 17.41 -9.86 2.30
CA PHE A 104 16.94 -10.90 3.24
C PHE A 104 15.54 -11.41 2.87
N THR A 105 15.36 -12.73 2.98
CA THR A 105 14.04 -13.37 2.86
C THR A 105 14.00 -14.61 3.73
N ASN A 106 13.07 -14.68 4.66
CA ASN A 106 12.82 -15.86 5.48
C ASN A 106 11.38 -16.35 5.30
N ASN A 107 11.24 -17.56 4.75
CA ASN A 107 9.97 -18.26 4.55
C ASN A 107 9.89 -19.58 5.32
N SER A 108 10.82 -19.84 6.23
CA SER A 108 10.92 -21.09 6.96
C SER A 108 10.10 -21.14 8.25
N ILE A 109 9.48 -20.01 8.63
CA ILE A 109 8.77 -19.85 9.91
C ILE A 109 7.39 -20.52 9.89
N SER A 110 6.69 -20.44 8.75
CA SER A 110 5.35 -21.04 8.58
C SER A 110 5.28 -21.86 7.30
N ASP A 111 4.76 -23.09 7.40
CA ASP A 111 4.49 -23.95 6.23
C ASP A 111 3.26 -23.50 5.42
N SER A 112 2.48 -22.57 5.95
CA SER A 112 1.21 -22.11 5.38
C SER A 112 1.31 -20.76 4.67
N ILE A 113 2.44 -20.08 4.81
CA ILE A 113 2.73 -18.78 4.21
C ILE A 113 3.98 -18.90 3.33
N GLU A 114 3.92 -18.40 2.14
CA GLU A 114 5.07 -18.28 1.24
C GLU A 114 5.53 -16.82 1.20
N VAL A 115 6.81 -16.58 1.46
CA VAL A 115 7.47 -15.28 1.34
C VAL A 115 8.69 -15.45 0.45
N MET A 116 8.78 -14.70 -0.63
CA MET A 116 9.89 -14.77 -1.60
C MET A 116 10.20 -13.38 -2.15
N ASN A 117 11.42 -13.15 -2.62
CA ASN A 117 11.62 -12.03 -3.54
C ASN A 117 10.91 -12.32 -4.88
N MET A 118 10.51 -11.27 -5.60
CA MET A 118 9.71 -11.42 -6.82
C MET A 118 10.42 -12.22 -7.90
N GLY A 119 11.75 -12.05 -8.09
CA GLY A 119 12.52 -12.79 -9.10
C GLY A 119 12.43 -14.30 -8.87
N VAL A 120 12.68 -14.75 -7.63
CA VAL A 120 12.57 -16.18 -7.26
C VAL A 120 11.14 -16.69 -7.40
N ALA A 121 10.16 -15.87 -7.05
CA ALA A 121 8.75 -16.25 -7.16
C ALA A 121 8.31 -16.46 -8.62
N LEU A 122 8.76 -15.60 -9.54
CA LEU A 122 8.50 -15.71 -10.98
C LEU A 122 9.17 -16.94 -11.59
N GLU A 123 10.40 -17.27 -11.19
CA GLU A 123 11.06 -18.51 -11.61
C GLU A 123 10.32 -19.76 -11.11
N LYS A 124 9.80 -19.71 -9.89
CA LYS A 124 9.07 -20.84 -9.27
C LYS A 124 7.66 -21.02 -9.82
N TYR A 125 6.98 -19.91 -10.13
CA TYR A 125 5.56 -19.89 -10.47
C TYR A 125 5.29 -19.16 -11.78
N SER A 126 5.27 -19.86 -12.91
CA SER A 126 4.96 -19.27 -14.22
C SER A 126 3.59 -18.58 -14.30
N TRP A 127 2.62 -19.02 -13.49
CA TRP A 127 1.29 -18.40 -13.41
C TRP A 127 1.30 -17.02 -12.74
N LEU A 128 2.38 -16.64 -12.04
CA LEU A 128 2.47 -15.38 -11.31
C LEU A 128 2.53 -14.17 -12.27
N GLU A 129 3.03 -14.37 -13.50
CA GLU A 129 3.04 -13.33 -14.55
C GLU A 129 1.63 -12.80 -14.85
N ASP A 130 0.59 -13.65 -14.73
CA ASP A 130 -0.82 -13.25 -14.95
C ASP A 130 -1.34 -12.27 -13.89
N TYR A 131 -0.66 -12.17 -12.76
CA TYR A 131 -1.01 -11.26 -11.66
C TYR A 131 -0.25 -9.94 -11.73
N MET A 132 0.85 -9.87 -12.47
CA MET A 132 1.65 -8.66 -12.58
C MET A 132 0.98 -7.64 -13.52
N TRP A 133 0.99 -6.38 -13.11
CA TRP A 133 0.42 -5.28 -13.89
C TRP A 133 -1.06 -5.50 -14.28
N ASN A 134 -1.76 -6.32 -13.53
CA ASN A 134 -3.15 -6.67 -13.82
C ASN A 134 -4.13 -5.65 -13.22
N VAL A 135 -3.95 -5.25 -11.98
CA VAL A 135 -4.83 -4.29 -11.28
C VAL A 135 -4.21 -2.90 -11.27
N VAL A 136 -2.92 -2.77 -10.96
CA VAL A 136 -2.15 -1.57 -11.24
C VAL A 136 -1.75 -1.58 -12.71
N LYS A 137 -1.97 -0.44 -13.40
CA LYS A 137 -1.66 -0.36 -14.83
C LYS A 137 -0.30 0.30 -15.05
N PRO A 138 0.57 -0.25 -15.91
CA PRO A 138 1.89 0.31 -16.18
C PRO A 138 1.83 1.70 -16.84
N ASP A 139 0.69 2.02 -17.46
CA ASP A 139 0.39 3.31 -18.07
C ASP A 139 -0.45 4.23 -17.16
N ALA A 140 -0.54 3.96 -15.86
CA ALA A 140 -1.26 4.83 -14.93
C ALA A 140 -0.61 6.22 -14.87
N ASP A 141 0.68 6.27 -14.67
CA ASP A 141 1.51 7.47 -14.70
C ASP A 141 3.00 7.13 -14.95
N LYS A 142 3.85 8.15 -14.95
CA LYS A 142 5.30 7.99 -15.18
C LYS A 142 6.00 7.13 -14.12
N TYR A 143 5.48 7.05 -12.89
CA TYR A 143 6.07 6.27 -11.81
C TYR A 143 5.86 4.77 -12.05
N THR A 144 4.63 4.36 -12.38
CA THR A 144 4.35 2.97 -12.78
C THR A 144 5.09 2.60 -14.06
N ALA A 145 5.13 3.52 -15.03
CA ALA A 145 5.84 3.32 -16.29
C ALA A 145 7.34 3.08 -16.08
N LYS A 146 7.98 3.89 -15.22
CA LYS A 146 9.41 3.75 -14.91
C LYS A 146 9.72 2.42 -14.23
N THR A 147 8.88 2.00 -13.27
CA THR A 147 9.03 0.69 -12.61
C THR A 147 8.93 -0.46 -13.62
N ALA A 148 7.93 -0.45 -14.51
CA ALA A 148 7.77 -1.50 -15.53
C ALA A 148 8.92 -1.53 -16.54
N LEU A 149 9.42 -0.37 -16.97
CA LEU A 149 10.53 -0.30 -17.90
C LEU A 149 11.84 -0.79 -17.27
N ARG A 150 12.05 -0.49 -15.98
CA ARG A 150 13.21 -1.01 -15.26
C ARG A 150 13.19 -2.54 -15.18
N GLU A 151 12.04 -3.16 -14.90
CA GLU A 151 11.88 -4.62 -14.93
C GLU A 151 12.26 -5.21 -16.30
N LYS A 152 11.89 -4.52 -17.39
CA LYS A 152 12.26 -4.92 -18.77
C LYS A 152 13.78 -4.83 -19.01
N GLU A 153 14.40 -3.75 -18.61
CA GLU A 153 15.81 -3.46 -18.88
C GLU A 153 16.74 -4.37 -18.09
N GLU A 154 16.45 -4.59 -16.83
CA GLU A 154 17.28 -5.42 -15.95
C GLU A 154 16.93 -6.92 -16.03
N GLY A 155 15.73 -7.25 -16.53
CA GLY A 155 15.23 -8.64 -16.54
C GLY A 155 15.00 -9.19 -15.13
N VAL A 156 14.94 -8.32 -14.13
CA VAL A 156 14.73 -8.67 -12.72
C VAL A 156 13.66 -7.78 -12.12
N THR A 157 12.73 -8.37 -11.39
CA THR A 157 11.70 -7.65 -10.64
C THR A 157 12.10 -7.55 -9.17
N SER A 158 12.25 -6.32 -8.67
CA SER A 158 12.44 -6.03 -7.25
C SER A 158 11.12 -6.11 -6.51
N GLY A 159 11.14 -6.32 -5.19
CA GLY A 159 9.97 -6.44 -4.33
C GLY A 159 9.73 -7.86 -3.84
N TYR A 160 8.59 -8.07 -3.20
CA TYR A 160 8.23 -9.34 -2.56
C TYR A 160 6.98 -9.98 -3.16
N PHE A 161 6.95 -11.29 -3.07
CA PHE A 161 5.78 -12.13 -3.22
C PHE A 161 5.39 -12.72 -1.87
N VAL A 162 4.13 -12.53 -1.47
CA VAL A 162 3.56 -13.15 -0.26
C VAL A 162 2.27 -13.87 -0.62
N ARG A 163 2.14 -15.12 -0.18
CA ARG A 163 0.95 -15.92 -0.42
C ARG A 163 0.57 -16.72 0.81
N SER A 164 -0.68 -16.61 1.25
CA SER A 164 -1.26 -17.57 2.21
C SER A 164 -1.93 -18.72 1.47
N LEU A 165 -1.66 -19.97 1.88
CA LEU A 165 -2.24 -21.15 1.25
C LEU A 165 -3.74 -21.29 1.58
N PRO A 166 -4.52 -22.05 0.78
CA PRO A 166 -5.97 -22.19 1.01
C PRO A 166 -6.32 -22.68 2.41
N GLY A 167 -7.27 -22.02 3.05
CA GLY A 167 -7.74 -22.38 4.40
C GLY A 167 -6.80 -22.01 5.55
N THR A 168 -5.66 -21.40 5.26
CA THR A 168 -4.70 -20.93 6.27
C THR A 168 -5.32 -19.85 7.15
N LYS A 169 -5.09 -19.98 8.47
CA LYS A 169 -5.45 -18.95 9.46
C LYS A 169 -4.23 -18.61 10.29
N GLU A 170 -3.29 -17.95 9.65
CA GLU A 170 -2.07 -17.52 10.32
C GLU A 170 -2.33 -16.25 11.13
N VAL A 171 -2.04 -16.31 12.42
CA VAL A 171 -2.23 -15.19 13.35
C VAL A 171 -1.02 -14.26 13.33
N MET A 172 0.19 -14.84 13.17
CA MET A 172 1.42 -14.05 13.16
C MET A 172 1.59 -13.34 11.81
N PRO A 173 1.99 -12.07 11.80
CA PRO A 173 2.14 -11.32 10.55
C PRO A 173 3.41 -11.74 9.79
N VAL A 174 3.35 -11.66 8.48
CA VAL A 174 4.55 -11.44 7.66
C VAL A 174 5.02 -10.03 7.88
N GLN A 175 6.32 -9.82 7.98
CA GLN A 175 6.92 -8.49 7.95
C GLN A 175 7.71 -8.28 6.67
N ALA A 176 7.57 -7.09 6.08
CA ALA A 176 8.35 -6.67 4.92
C ALA A 176 8.93 -5.27 5.15
N CYS A 177 10.12 -5.00 4.64
CA CYS A 177 10.69 -3.66 4.72
C CYS A 177 11.30 -3.23 3.40
N MET A 178 11.08 -1.96 3.07
CA MET A 178 11.74 -1.20 2.03
C MET A 178 12.59 -0.13 2.70
N PHE A 179 13.91 -0.29 2.66
CA PHE A 179 14.85 0.61 3.30
C PHE A 179 15.69 1.33 2.25
N ILE A 180 15.86 2.64 2.39
CA ILE A 180 16.75 3.44 1.54
C ILE A 180 17.98 3.81 2.34
N SER A 181 19.17 3.46 1.82
CA SER A 181 20.46 3.73 2.45
C SER A 181 21.36 4.65 1.65
N ASP A 182 21.10 4.84 0.36
CA ASP A 182 21.86 5.71 -0.52
C ASP A 182 21.08 6.99 -0.88
N THR A 183 21.82 8.09 -1.05
CA THR A 183 21.27 9.40 -1.49
C THR A 183 21.10 9.43 -3.01
N ASP A 184 20.11 10.21 -3.49
CA ASP A 184 19.77 10.41 -4.91
C ASP A 184 19.33 9.14 -5.64
N VAL A 185 18.88 8.13 -4.91
CA VAL A 185 18.34 6.90 -5.49
C VAL A 185 16.82 6.97 -5.64
N MET A 186 16.32 6.32 -6.69
CA MET A 186 14.90 5.97 -6.82
C MET A 186 14.75 4.47 -6.56
N GLN A 187 14.35 4.11 -5.35
CA GLN A 187 13.99 2.72 -5.03
C GLN A 187 12.69 2.34 -5.71
N THR A 188 12.70 1.24 -6.45
CA THR A 188 11.48 0.66 -7.04
C THR A 188 11.21 -0.72 -6.46
N ALA A 189 9.93 -1.05 -6.32
CA ALA A 189 9.50 -2.37 -5.91
C ALA A 189 8.17 -2.72 -6.59
N HIS A 190 7.97 -3.98 -6.98
CA HIS A 190 6.71 -4.51 -7.44
C HIS A 190 6.33 -5.71 -6.58
N ASN A 191 5.32 -5.54 -5.75
CA ASN A 191 4.91 -6.49 -4.75
C ASN A 191 3.60 -7.17 -5.16
N ILE A 192 3.54 -8.50 -5.02
CA ILE A 192 2.32 -9.28 -5.23
C ILE A 192 1.94 -9.99 -3.94
N VAL A 193 0.69 -9.79 -3.49
CA VAL A 193 0.15 -10.44 -2.30
C VAL A 193 -1.11 -11.21 -2.67
N ILE A 194 -1.15 -12.50 -2.36
CA ILE A 194 -2.29 -13.37 -2.65
C ILE A 194 -2.79 -14.03 -1.36
N ALA A 195 -4.03 -13.76 -0.98
CA ALA A 195 -4.72 -14.56 0.01
C ALA A 195 -5.62 -15.57 -0.71
N GLU A 196 -5.25 -16.85 -0.60
CA GLU A 196 -6.01 -17.94 -1.22
C GLU A 196 -7.37 -18.16 -0.54
N GLU A 197 -8.22 -19.02 -1.13
CA GLU A 197 -9.58 -19.25 -0.64
C GLU A 197 -9.65 -19.57 0.85
N ASN A 198 -10.52 -18.85 1.56
CA ASN A 198 -10.77 -19.02 2.99
C ASN A 198 -9.52 -18.85 3.88
N SER A 199 -8.47 -18.20 3.39
CA SER A 199 -7.26 -17.91 4.17
C SER A 199 -7.33 -16.56 4.87
N GLU A 200 -6.52 -16.38 5.90
CA GLU A 200 -6.32 -15.12 6.61
C GLU A 200 -4.81 -14.82 6.64
N LEU A 201 -4.45 -13.61 6.23
CA LEU A 201 -3.07 -13.13 6.13
C LEU A 201 -2.96 -11.75 6.78
N HIS A 202 -1.97 -11.62 7.66
CA HIS A 202 -1.58 -10.33 8.23
C HIS A 202 -0.21 -9.95 7.68
N LEU A 203 -0.07 -8.72 7.17
CA LEU A 203 1.18 -8.20 6.62
C LEU A 203 1.48 -6.83 7.24
N ILE A 204 2.65 -6.69 7.83
CA ILE A 204 3.20 -5.41 8.28
C ILE A 204 4.30 -5.01 7.30
N THR A 205 4.16 -3.87 6.66
CA THR A 205 5.18 -3.32 5.77
C THR A 205 5.73 -2.03 6.35
N GLY A 206 7.02 -2.03 6.63
CA GLY A 206 7.76 -0.85 7.06
C GLY A 206 8.52 -0.23 5.90
N CYS A 207 8.46 1.09 5.76
CA CYS A 207 9.28 1.81 4.80
C CYS A 207 10.05 2.89 5.54
N ALA A 208 11.38 2.89 5.41
CA ALA A 208 12.26 3.78 6.17
C ALA A 208 13.51 4.19 5.38
N THR A 209 14.18 5.21 5.87
CA THR A 209 15.48 5.66 5.38
C THR A 209 16.53 5.64 6.50
N GLY A 210 17.80 5.55 6.12
CA GLY A 210 18.91 5.85 7.01
C GLY A 210 18.96 7.33 7.42
N ASP A 211 19.70 7.63 8.48
CA ASP A 211 19.73 8.98 9.11
C ASP A 211 20.35 10.07 8.21
N ASP A 212 21.25 9.74 7.28
CA ASP A 212 22.02 10.69 6.48
C ASP A 212 21.47 10.90 5.06
N ILE A 213 20.21 10.50 4.78
CA ILE A 213 19.60 10.61 3.46
C ILE A 213 19.12 12.03 3.22
N SER A 214 19.73 12.72 2.27
CA SER A 214 19.42 14.10 1.91
C SER A 214 18.50 14.25 0.70
N SER A 215 18.30 13.16 -0.06
CA SER A 215 17.43 13.15 -1.25
C SER A 215 17.21 11.70 -1.67
N ALA A 216 15.98 11.27 -1.87
CA ALA A 216 15.66 9.96 -2.43
C ALA A 216 14.21 9.90 -2.92
N MET A 217 13.90 8.89 -3.71
CA MET A 217 12.53 8.59 -4.16
C MET A 217 12.17 7.13 -3.89
N HIS A 218 10.97 6.89 -3.38
CA HIS A 218 10.38 5.55 -3.28
C HIS A 218 9.18 5.40 -4.21
N VAL A 219 9.22 4.37 -5.07
CA VAL A 219 8.10 3.98 -5.94
C VAL A 219 7.76 2.51 -5.68
N GLY A 220 6.78 2.29 -4.82
CA GLY A 220 6.27 0.93 -4.50
C GLY A 220 5.01 0.61 -5.28
N VAL A 221 5.06 -0.34 -6.21
CA VAL A 221 3.87 -0.91 -6.84
C VAL A 221 3.44 -2.13 -6.04
N SER A 222 2.15 -2.21 -5.67
CA SER A 222 1.62 -3.34 -4.91
C SER A 222 0.28 -3.78 -5.47
N GLU A 223 0.16 -5.05 -5.83
CA GLU A 223 -1.07 -5.65 -6.30
C GLU A 223 -1.50 -6.76 -5.34
N MET A 224 -2.71 -6.66 -4.81
CA MET A 224 -3.21 -7.60 -3.81
C MET A 224 -4.46 -8.31 -4.31
N TYR A 225 -4.50 -9.60 -4.13
CA TYR A 225 -5.57 -10.46 -4.63
C TYR A 225 -6.17 -11.29 -3.50
N LEU A 226 -7.43 -11.01 -3.19
CA LEU A 226 -8.21 -11.74 -2.20
C LEU A 226 -9.14 -12.72 -2.90
N LYS A 227 -8.87 -14.01 -2.74
CA LYS A 227 -9.73 -15.10 -3.25
C LYS A 227 -11.00 -15.23 -2.38
N PRO A 228 -12.02 -15.99 -2.82
CA PRO A 228 -13.28 -16.08 -2.08
C PRO A 228 -13.11 -16.45 -0.60
N GLY A 229 -13.77 -15.69 0.28
CA GLY A 229 -13.75 -15.93 1.72
C GLY A 229 -12.45 -15.60 2.43
N SER A 230 -11.46 -15.03 1.73
CA SER A 230 -10.17 -14.69 2.32
C SER A 230 -10.16 -13.32 3.01
N LYS A 231 -9.17 -13.11 3.87
CA LYS A 231 -8.94 -11.84 4.55
C LYS A 231 -7.47 -11.44 4.47
N ILE A 232 -7.22 -10.17 4.15
CA ILE A 232 -5.90 -9.53 4.31
C ILE A 232 -6.06 -8.36 5.27
N THR A 233 -5.19 -8.31 6.30
CA THR A 233 -4.94 -7.10 7.07
C THR A 233 -3.55 -6.60 6.71
N PHE A 234 -3.48 -5.41 6.14
CA PHE A 234 -2.25 -4.78 5.67
C PHE A 234 -1.98 -3.53 6.50
N THR A 235 -0.90 -3.55 7.27
CA THR A 235 -0.45 -2.40 8.07
C THR A 235 0.82 -1.84 7.46
N MET A 236 0.78 -0.58 7.03
CA MET A 236 1.92 0.11 6.45
C MET A 236 2.35 1.27 7.35
N VAL A 237 3.61 1.27 7.75
CA VAL A 237 4.22 2.33 8.56
C VAL A 237 5.34 2.98 7.77
N HIS A 238 5.26 4.28 7.58
CA HIS A 238 6.27 5.08 6.92
C HIS A 238 7.06 5.92 7.92
N ASN A 239 8.40 5.82 7.87
CA ASN A 239 9.33 6.64 8.63
C ASN A 239 10.45 7.11 7.69
N TRP A 240 10.13 8.08 6.87
CA TRP A 240 11.02 8.65 5.85
C TRP A 240 11.89 9.78 6.43
N ALA A 241 12.96 10.12 5.72
CA ALA A 241 13.66 11.38 5.92
C ALA A 241 12.91 12.53 5.22
N GLU A 242 13.21 13.75 5.65
CA GLU A 242 12.54 15.00 5.24
C GLU A 242 12.51 15.20 3.72
N GLU A 243 13.63 14.88 3.05
CA GLU A 243 13.86 15.13 1.63
C GLU A 243 13.49 13.95 0.71
N VAL A 244 12.58 13.05 1.18
CA VAL A 244 12.19 11.86 0.42
C VAL A 244 10.88 12.09 -0.33
N GLU A 245 10.87 11.71 -1.61
CA GLU A 245 9.71 11.70 -2.47
C GLU A 245 9.05 10.32 -2.52
N VAL A 246 7.76 10.20 -2.21
CA VAL A 246 7.10 8.90 -2.04
C VAL A 246 5.89 8.75 -2.96
N ARG A 247 5.92 7.73 -3.83
CA ARG A 247 4.90 7.52 -4.88
C ARG A 247 4.41 6.07 -4.94
N PRO A 248 3.79 5.52 -3.88
CA PRO A 248 3.25 4.16 -3.92
C PRO A 248 2.04 4.09 -4.86
N ARG A 249 1.89 2.94 -5.53
CA ARG A 249 0.78 2.61 -6.41
C ARG A 249 0.21 1.26 -6.03
N THR A 250 -0.91 1.27 -5.34
CA THR A 250 -1.49 0.06 -4.76
C THR A 250 -2.91 -0.17 -5.30
N ALA A 251 -3.18 -1.40 -5.72
CA ALA A 251 -4.52 -1.82 -6.08
C ALA A 251 -4.85 -3.20 -5.50
N ILE A 252 -6.12 -3.37 -5.12
CA ILE A 252 -6.59 -4.55 -4.42
C ILE A 252 -7.82 -5.11 -5.16
N LYS A 253 -7.84 -6.40 -5.45
CA LYS A 253 -8.97 -7.09 -6.05
C LYS A 253 -9.62 -8.04 -5.06
N LEU A 254 -10.90 -7.82 -4.78
CA LEU A 254 -11.66 -8.57 -3.79
C LEU A 254 -12.69 -9.48 -4.47
N ALA A 255 -12.58 -10.78 -4.21
CA ALA A 255 -13.57 -11.78 -4.62
C ALA A 255 -14.72 -11.91 -3.58
N ASP A 256 -15.64 -12.85 -3.81
CA ASP A 256 -16.83 -13.06 -2.98
C ASP A 256 -16.49 -13.29 -1.49
N ASN A 257 -17.19 -12.57 -0.60
CA ASN A 257 -17.06 -12.67 0.85
C ASN A 257 -15.65 -12.41 1.39
N SER A 258 -14.77 -11.78 0.61
CA SER A 258 -13.43 -11.41 1.06
C SER A 258 -13.42 -10.08 1.81
N THR A 259 -12.41 -9.92 2.68
CA THR A 259 -12.25 -8.70 3.49
C THR A 259 -10.82 -8.18 3.41
N TYR A 260 -10.67 -6.92 3.02
CA TYR A 260 -9.42 -6.18 3.05
C TYR A 260 -9.47 -5.10 4.10
N ILE A 261 -8.45 -5.03 4.94
CA ILE A 261 -8.27 -4.00 5.95
C ILE A 261 -6.89 -3.38 5.75
N ASN A 262 -6.85 -2.07 5.59
CA ASN A 262 -5.62 -1.29 5.47
C ASN A 262 -5.48 -0.34 6.64
N ASN A 263 -4.36 -0.43 7.36
CA ASN A 263 -3.95 0.53 8.39
C ASN A 263 -2.71 1.26 7.87
N TYR A 264 -2.82 2.55 7.65
CA TYR A 264 -1.75 3.39 7.12
C TYR A 264 -1.30 4.42 8.15
N ILE A 265 -0.02 4.49 8.44
CA ILE A 265 0.57 5.35 9.46
C ILE A 265 1.74 6.14 8.86
N LEU A 266 1.62 7.45 8.85
CA LEU A 266 2.68 8.39 8.47
C LEU A 266 2.71 9.55 9.47
N THR A 267 3.76 9.64 10.27
CA THR A 267 3.92 10.68 11.32
C THR A 267 5.31 11.32 11.30
N SER A 268 6.23 10.78 10.50
CA SER A 268 7.52 11.41 10.21
C SER A 268 7.40 12.47 9.11
N PRO A 269 8.25 13.49 9.08
CA PRO A 269 8.32 14.41 7.97
C PRO A 269 8.67 13.68 6.67
N VAL A 270 8.31 14.26 5.54
CA VAL A 270 8.58 13.77 4.19
C VAL A 270 8.53 14.97 3.24
N SER A 271 9.34 14.99 2.18
CA SER A 271 9.25 16.10 1.20
C SER A 271 7.87 16.10 0.56
N THR A 272 7.55 15.08 -0.21
CA THR A 272 6.18 14.90 -0.69
C THR A 272 5.78 13.42 -0.73
N ILE A 273 4.54 13.13 -0.35
CA ILE A 273 3.95 11.82 -0.56
C ILE A 273 2.62 11.91 -1.29
N GLN A 274 2.43 11.06 -2.29
CA GLN A 274 1.16 10.91 -2.97
C GLN A 274 0.77 9.44 -3.06
N SER A 275 -0.28 9.06 -2.32
CA SER A 275 -0.78 7.69 -2.20
C SER A 275 -2.29 7.63 -2.29
N PHE A 276 -2.81 6.80 -3.20
CA PHE A 276 -4.24 6.64 -3.39
C PHE A 276 -4.60 5.18 -3.74
N PRO A 277 -4.41 4.22 -2.79
CA PRO A 277 -4.74 2.82 -3.01
C PRO A 277 -6.21 2.64 -3.41
N THR A 278 -6.45 1.71 -4.35
CA THR A 278 -7.78 1.45 -4.89
C THR A 278 -8.21 0.01 -4.66
N ALA A 279 -9.32 -0.20 -3.95
CA ALA A 279 -9.95 -1.50 -3.76
C ALA A 279 -11.10 -1.70 -4.76
N TYR A 280 -11.02 -2.75 -5.55
CA TYR A 280 -12.09 -3.19 -6.44
C TYR A 280 -12.89 -4.30 -5.74
N CYS A 281 -14.05 -3.94 -5.21
CA CYS A 281 -14.98 -4.86 -4.55
C CYS A 281 -15.84 -5.55 -5.63
N ASP A 282 -15.21 -6.47 -6.38
CA ASP A 282 -15.81 -7.17 -7.52
C ASP A 282 -16.61 -8.41 -7.10
N GLY A 283 -16.39 -8.91 -5.89
CA GLY A 283 -17.10 -10.06 -5.34
C GLY A 283 -18.29 -9.67 -4.47
N LYS A 284 -19.33 -10.52 -4.44
CA LYS A 284 -20.50 -10.34 -3.57
C LYS A 284 -20.09 -10.32 -2.10
N ASN A 285 -20.70 -9.41 -1.32
CA ASN A 285 -20.44 -9.22 0.11
C ASN A 285 -18.97 -8.96 0.45
N SER A 286 -18.15 -8.53 -0.50
CA SER A 286 -16.77 -8.13 -0.23
C SER A 286 -16.74 -6.86 0.63
N ARG A 287 -15.67 -6.70 1.41
CA ARG A 287 -15.52 -5.55 2.30
C ARG A 287 -14.11 -4.96 2.22
N ALA A 288 -14.02 -3.64 2.02
CA ALA A 288 -12.78 -2.88 2.10
C ALA A 288 -12.85 -1.85 3.23
N ILE A 289 -11.84 -1.84 4.10
CA ILE A 289 -11.70 -0.87 5.19
C ILE A 289 -10.34 -0.21 5.04
N PHE A 290 -10.32 1.11 5.00
CA PHE A 290 -9.11 1.92 4.99
C PHE A 290 -9.11 2.83 6.21
N GLN A 291 -8.06 2.73 7.00
CA GLN A 291 -7.81 3.58 8.15
C GLN A 291 -6.46 4.27 7.97
N SER A 292 -6.38 5.58 8.15
CA SER A 292 -5.13 6.32 8.02
C SER A 292 -4.91 7.31 9.16
N ILE A 293 -3.67 7.35 9.64
CA ILE A 293 -3.14 8.34 10.58
C ILE A 293 -2.07 9.13 9.85
N GLN A 294 -2.25 10.45 9.75
CA GLN A 294 -1.38 11.35 8.99
C GLN A 294 -0.94 12.50 9.90
N GLY A 295 0.35 12.58 10.19
CA GLY A 295 0.97 13.69 10.92
C GLY A 295 1.89 14.49 10.01
N GLY A 296 1.44 15.65 9.56
CA GLY A 296 2.26 16.58 8.78
C GLY A 296 3.16 17.41 9.69
N LYS A 297 4.45 17.45 9.38
CA LYS A 297 5.48 18.20 10.10
C LYS A 297 6.36 18.96 9.12
N LYS A 298 6.99 20.01 9.58
CA LYS A 298 7.86 20.87 8.78
C LYS A 298 7.12 21.40 7.52
N ASP A 299 7.68 21.30 6.36
CA ASP A 299 7.11 21.70 5.07
C ASP A 299 6.54 20.53 4.25
N SER A 300 6.26 19.40 4.90
CA SER A 300 5.76 18.18 4.25
C SER A 300 4.49 18.41 3.44
N ILE A 301 4.43 17.88 2.22
CA ILE A 301 3.22 17.85 1.39
C ILE A 301 2.69 16.41 1.35
N ILE A 302 1.58 16.19 2.02
CA ILE A 302 0.96 14.87 2.19
C ILE A 302 -0.35 14.82 1.40
N ASP A 303 -0.35 14.15 0.25
CA ASP A 303 -1.55 13.91 -0.58
C ASP A 303 -1.92 12.42 -0.50
N VAL A 304 -2.68 12.07 0.52
CA VAL A 304 -2.99 10.69 0.87
C VAL A 304 -4.50 10.48 0.97
N GLY A 305 -4.95 9.35 0.46
CA GLY A 305 -6.33 8.93 0.57
C GLY A 305 -6.52 7.50 0.13
N SER A 306 -7.79 7.12 -0.09
CA SER A 306 -8.13 5.77 -0.53
C SER A 306 -9.39 5.77 -1.38
N ARG A 307 -9.48 4.79 -2.28
CA ARG A 307 -10.64 4.58 -3.15
C ARG A 307 -11.22 3.18 -2.96
N ALA A 308 -12.54 3.08 -2.91
CA ALA A 308 -13.22 1.80 -3.01
C ALA A 308 -14.31 1.84 -4.09
N ILE A 309 -14.28 0.88 -5.00
CA ILE A 309 -15.22 0.73 -6.10
C ILE A 309 -16.08 -0.50 -5.83
N LEU A 310 -17.37 -0.28 -5.55
CA LEU A 310 -18.32 -1.31 -5.13
C LEU A 310 -19.07 -1.83 -6.36
N ASN A 311 -18.56 -2.93 -6.96
CA ASN A 311 -19.02 -3.49 -8.22
C ASN A 311 -19.96 -4.69 -8.03
N ALA A 312 -20.14 -5.21 -6.82
CA ALA A 312 -20.95 -6.40 -6.57
C ALA A 312 -21.95 -6.18 -5.43
N GLU A 313 -23.08 -6.89 -5.52
CA GLU A 313 -24.17 -6.81 -4.54
C GLU A 313 -23.68 -7.17 -3.13
N GLY A 314 -24.08 -6.38 -2.14
CA GLY A 314 -23.69 -6.55 -0.74
C GLY A 314 -22.27 -6.05 -0.40
N ALA A 315 -21.52 -5.53 -1.38
CA ALA A 315 -20.20 -4.97 -1.14
C ALA A 315 -20.29 -3.75 -0.19
N LYS A 316 -19.26 -3.60 0.66
CA LYS A 316 -19.17 -2.52 1.65
C LYS A 316 -17.79 -1.90 1.67
N ALA A 317 -17.71 -0.61 1.94
CA ALA A 317 -16.45 0.06 2.18
C ALA A 317 -16.54 1.12 3.28
N GLU A 318 -15.44 1.25 4.01
CA GLU A 318 -15.23 2.30 5.00
C GLU A 318 -13.88 2.96 4.73
N VAL A 319 -13.82 4.29 4.73
CA VAL A 319 -12.59 5.07 4.62
C VAL A 319 -12.57 6.06 5.77
N ILE A 320 -11.60 5.88 6.68
CA ILE A 320 -11.47 6.71 7.89
C ILE A 320 -10.08 7.34 7.89
N SER A 321 -10.02 8.66 7.97
CA SER A 321 -8.78 9.43 7.99
C SER A 321 -8.71 10.34 9.21
N ARG A 322 -7.60 10.29 9.92
CA ARG A 322 -7.21 11.23 10.98
C ARG A 322 -5.96 11.96 10.54
N ALA A 323 -6.01 13.27 10.47
CA ALA A 323 -4.91 14.11 10.03
C ALA A 323 -4.59 15.20 11.06
N VAL A 324 -3.31 15.42 11.32
CA VAL A 324 -2.82 16.52 12.15
C VAL A 324 -1.76 17.27 11.35
N ALA A 325 -1.94 18.58 11.17
CA ALA A 325 -1.00 19.42 10.45
C ALA A 325 -0.37 20.42 11.41
N GLN A 326 0.96 20.48 11.42
CA GLN A 326 1.75 21.45 12.19
C GLN A 326 2.86 22.05 11.33
N ASP A 327 3.56 23.06 11.85
CA ASP A 327 4.60 23.84 11.16
C ASP A 327 4.05 24.47 9.87
N GLU A 328 4.65 24.19 8.70
CA GLU A 328 4.22 24.64 7.37
C GLU A 328 3.63 23.50 6.52
N SER A 329 3.26 22.37 7.16
CA SER A 329 2.81 21.18 6.46
C SER A 329 1.46 21.33 5.78
N GLN A 330 1.29 20.62 4.67
CA GLN A 330 0.09 20.64 3.83
C GLN A 330 -0.44 19.22 3.68
N ILE A 331 -1.68 18.99 4.12
CA ILE A 331 -2.32 17.68 4.04
C ILE A 331 -3.55 17.73 3.14
N PHE A 332 -3.57 16.90 2.11
CA PHE A 332 -4.73 16.61 1.27
C PHE A 332 -5.30 15.25 1.68
N ALA A 333 -6.32 15.25 2.54
CA ALA A 333 -6.98 14.05 2.99
C ALA A 333 -8.10 13.67 2.00
N ARG A 334 -7.84 12.63 1.17
CA ARG A 334 -8.77 12.23 0.10
C ARG A 334 -9.53 10.96 0.47
N GLY A 335 -10.76 10.87 -0.03
CA GLY A 335 -11.54 9.65 0.03
C GLY A 335 -12.48 9.55 -1.16
N HIS A 336 -12.56 8.40 -1.83
CA HIS A 336 -13.48 8.19 -2.93
C HIS A 336 -14.22 6.86 -2.78
N LEU A 337 -15.54 6.93 -2.76
CA LEU A 337 -16.42 5.76 -2.77
C LEU A 337 -17.29 5.79 -4.02
N ALA A 338 -17.23 4.73 -4.85
CA ALA A 338 -18.06 4.57 -6.03
C ALA A 338 -18.97 3.35 -5.90
N GLY A 339 -20.28 3.55 -5.90
CA GLY A 339 -21.32 2.50 -5.85
C GLY A 339 -21.92 2.27 -7.23
N ASN A 340 -21.56 1.16 -7.88
CA ASN A 340 -21.95 0.87 -9.25
C ASN A 340 -23.19 -0.02 -9.37
N VAL A 341 -23.58 -0.70 -8.29
CA VAL A 341 -24.69 -1.66 -8.27
C VAL A 341 -25.59 -1.45 -7.03
N PRO A 342 -26.83 -2.00 -7.03
CA PRO A 342 -27.72 -1.92 -5.88
C PRO A 342 -27.17 -2.66 -4.64
N ASN A 343 -27.71 -2.31 -3.47
CA ASN A 343 -27.44 -2.97 -2.18
C ASN A 343 -25.98 -2.89 -1.72
N VAL A 344 -25.25 -1.83 -2.10
CA VAL A 344 -23.92 -1.53 -1.57
C VAL A 344 -23.96 -0.44 -0.51
N LYS A 345 -22.99 -0.44 0.39
CA LYS A 345 -22.85 0.55 1.47
C LYS A 345 -21.45 1.11 1.53
N GLY A 346 -21.35 2.43 1.69
CA GLY A 346 -20.10 3.13 1.85
C GLY A 346 -20.15 4.22 2.91
N HIS A 347 -19.09 4.32 3.73
CA HIS A 347 -18.91 5.41 4.68
C HIS A 347 -17.52 6.00 4.55
N LEU A 348 -17.44 7.33 4.52
CA LEU A 348 -16.20 8.08 4.46
C LEU A 348 -16.15 9.06 5.61
N GLU A 349 -15.07 9.05 6.39
CA GLU A 349 -14.84 9.96 7.50
C GLU A 349 -13.46 10.60 7.38
N CYS A 350 -13.41 11.94 7.36
CA CYS A 350 -12.18 12.71 7.35
C CYS A 350 -12.20 13.69 8.52
N GLN A 351 -11.31 13.49 9.49
CA GLN A 351 -11.14 14.44 10.60
C GLN A 351 -9.72 14.99 10.60
N GLY A 352 -9.59 16.29 10.88
CA GLY A 352 -8.31 16.97 10.87
C GLY A 352 -8.17 18.02 11.98
N LEU A 353 -6.99 18.06 12.59
CA LEU A 353 -6.57 19.11 13.51
C LEU A 353 -5.46 19.95 12.87
N VAL A 354 -5.62 21.26 12.86
CA VAL A 354 -4.62 22.24 12.41
C VAL A 354 -4.00 22.87 13.66
N LEU A 355 -2.71 22.65 13.87
CA LEU A 355 -2.00 23.10 15.06
C LEU A 355 -1.19 24.38 14.84
N SER A 356 -0.84 24.73 13.59
CA SER A 356 -0.07 25.92 13.23
C SER A 356 -0.83 26.79 12.25
N ASP A 357 -0.62 28.11 12.30
CA ASP A 357 -1.30 29.05 11.39
C ASP A 357 -0.82 28.94 9.92
N ASP A 358 0.40 28.43 9.70
CA ASP A 358 1.02 28.26 8.40
C ASP A 358 0.77 26.86 7.80
N SER A 359 0.14 25.95 8.56
CA SER A 359 -0.25 24.63 8.09
C SER A 359 -1.71 24.58 7.61
N PHE A 360 -2.03 23.61 6.74
CA PHE A 360 -3.43 23.40 6.36
C PHE A 360 -3.79 21.95 6.08
N ILE A 361 -5.08 21.64 6.24
CA ILE A 361 -5.68 20.36 5.84
C ILE A 361 -6.80 20.64 4.85
N TYR A 362 -6.76 19.97 3.70
CA TYR A 362 -7.81 20.02 2.69
C TYR A 362 -8.46 18.65 2.55
N ALA A 363 -9.67 18.49 3.10
CA ALA A 363 -10.45 17.27 2.98
C ALA A 363 -11.17 17.21 1.63
N VAL A 364 -11.02 16.11 0.89
CA VAL A 364 -11.59 15.88 -0.45
C VAL A 364 -12.42 14.60 -0.44
N PRO A 365 -13.64 14.63 0.09
CA PRO A 365 -14.54 13.49 0.01
C PRO A 365 -15.26 13.45 -1.35
N GLU A 366 -15.22 12.30 -2.03
CA GLU A 366 -15.91 12.04 -3.29
C GLU A 366 -16.85 10.85 -3.14
N LEU A 367 -18.14 11.04 -3.41
CA LEU A 367 -19.15 9.99 -3.42
C LEU A 367 -19.77 9.90 -4.82
N GLU A 368 -19.68 8.74 -5.44
CA GLU A 368 -20.24 8.44 -6.75
C GLU A 368 -21.30 7.33 -6.64
N ALA A 369 -22.54 7.61 -7.05
CA ALA A 369 -23.66 6.69 -6.96
C ALA A 369 -24.26 6.46 -8.35
N SER A 370 -24.09 5.27 -8.91
CA SER A 370 -24.62 4.86 -10.20
C SER A 370 -25.89 3.99 -10.10
N SER A 371 -26.42 3.79 -8.90
CA SER A 371 -27.63 3.02 -8.63
C SER A 371 -28.55 3.72 -7.64
N THR A 372 -29.85 3.44 -7.68
CA THR A 372 -30.86 4.07 -6.82
C THR A 372 -31.04 3.42 -5.46
N ASN A 373 -30.58 2.17 -5.28
CA ASN A 373 -30.71 1.42 -4.04
C ASN A 373 -29.34 1.14 -3.42
N LEU A 374 -28.72 2.21 -2.92
CA LEU A 374 -27.43 2.13 -2.22
C LEU A 374 -27.41 3.15 -1.06
N GLU A 375 -26.53 2.92 -0.09
CA GLU A 375 -26.32 3.81 1.04
C GLU A 375 -24.87 4.30 1.03
N MET A 376 -24.67 5.61 0.89
CA MET A 376 -23.38 6.25 1.01
C MET A 376 -23.49 7.48 1.88
N SER A 377 -22.52 7.66 2.77
CA SER A 377 -22.42 8.83 3.62
C SER A 377 -20.98 9.31 3.73
N HIS A 378 -20.81 10.60 4.02
CA HIS A 378 -19.54 11.13 4.42
C HIS A 378 -19.69 12.09 5.61
N GLU A 379 -18.64 12.12 6.44
CA GLU A 379 -18.47 13.08 7.52
C GLU A 379 -17.09 13.71 7.38
N ALA A 380 -17.00 15.04 7.50
CA ALA A 380 -15.74 15.75 7.46
C ALA A 380 -15.73 16.86 8.51
N ALA A 381 -14.67 16.91 9.30
CA ALA A 381 -14.43 17.98 10.26
C ALA A 381 -12.94 18.35 10.25
N VAL A 382 -12.65 19.62 10.03
CA VAL A 382 -11.29 20.17 10.11
C VAL A 382 -11.34 21.44 10.95
N GLY A 383 -10.49 21.52 11.96
CA GLY A 383 -10.45 22.68 12.86
C GLY A 383 -9.20 22.73 13.73
N LYS A 384 -9.14 23.73 14.57
CA LYS A 384 -8.14 23.87 15.64
C LYS A 384 -8.64 23.15 16.89
N ILE A 385 -7.72 22.83 17.82
CA ILE A 385 -8.09 22.36 19.16
C ILE A 385 -8.94 23.45 19.83
N SER A 386 -10.00 23.01 20.52
CA SER A 386 -10.86 23.92 21.25
C SER A 386 -10.15 24.52 22.45
N GLU A 387 -10.16 25.84 22.59
CA GLU A 387 -9.63 26.52 23.78
C GLU A 387 -10.31 26.01 25.08
N ASP A 388 -11.58 25.63 25.02
CA ASP A 388 -12.28 25.08 26.18
C ASP A 388 -11.72 23.72 26.63
N GLU A 389 -11.27 22.87 25.69
CA GLU A 389 -10.62 21.61 26.01
C GLU A 389 -9.26 21.82 26.65
N ILE A 390 -8.45 22.74 26.10
CA ILE A 390 -7.13 23.13 26.67
C ILE A 390 -7.35 23.72 28.07
N ASN A 391 -8.27 24.68 28.23
CA ASN A 391 -8.59 25.31 29.50
C ASN A 391 -9.09 24.32 30.55
N TYR A 392 -9.84 23.29 30.13
CA TYR A 392 -10.29 22.23 31.03
C TYR A 392 -9.13 21.44 31.61
N LEU A 393 -8.17 21.04 30.78
CA LEU A 393 -6.98 20.27 31.20
C LEU A 393 -6.03 21.14 32.05
N THR A 394 -5.76 22.38 31.61
CA THR A 394 -4.87 23.30 32.33
C THR A 394 -5.43 23.71 33.70
N SER A 395 -6.75 23.85 33.84
CA SER A 395 -7.41 24.10 35.13
C SER A 395 -7.23 22.96 36.13
N ARG A 396 -6.83 21.78 35.68
CA ARG A 396 -6.50 20.61 36.51
C ARG A 396 -5.00 20.47 36.77
N GLY A 397 -4.20 21.46 36.36
CA GLY A 397 -2.79 21.52 36.61
C GLY A 397 -1.91 20.84 35.56
N ILE A 398 -2.46 20.46 34.38
CA ILE A 398 -1.69 19.95 33.27
C ILE A 398 -1.10 21.14 32.50
N PRO A 399 0.20 21.19 32.23
CA PRO A 399 0.78 22.23 31.36
C PRO A 399 0.12 22.28 29.99
N GLU A 400 0.04 23.46 29.38
CA GLU A 400 -0.66 23.67 28.10
C GLU A 400 -0.13 22.76 26.99
N GLU A 401 1.19 22.68 26.82
CA GLU A 401 1.87 21.81 25.85
C GLU A 401 1.53 20.31 26.06
N GLU A 402 1.46 19.87 27.33
CA GLU A 402 1.06 18.50 27.66
C GLU A 402 -0.42 18.27 27.39
N ALA A 403 -1.27 19.28 27.64
CA ALA A 403 -2.70 19.22 27.33
C ALA A 403 -2.97 19.09 25.83
N GLU A 404 -2.28 19.87 25.01
CA GLU A 404 -2.33 19.77 23.55
C GLU A 404 -1.90 18.37 23.06
N SER A 405 -0.76 17.89 23.54
CA SER A 405 -0.25 16.54 23.19
C SER A 405 -1.26 15.44 23.58
N MET A 406 -1.89 15.55 24.76
CA MET A 406 -2.91 14.58 25.19
C MET A 406 -4.14 14.59 24.27
N ILE A 407 -4.59 15.76 23.84
CA ILE A 407 -5.74 15.89 22.92
C ILE A 407 -5.40 15.31 21.55
N VAL A 408 -4.23 15.65 21.02
CA VAL A 408 -3.75 15.13 19.72
C VAL A 408 -3.60 13.61 19.73
N ARG A 409 -3.00 13.04 20.77
CA ARG A 409 -2.88 11.59 20.93
C ARG A 409 -4.26 10.92 21.03
N GLY A 410 -5.19 11.51 21.77
CA GLY A 410 -6.58 11.03 21.85
C GLY A 410 -7.31 11.09 20.52
N PHE A 411 -7.09 12.15 19.74
CA PHE A 411 -7.66 12.33 18.41
C PHE A 411 -7.11 11.32 17.39
N LEU A 412 -5.81 11.04 17.42
CA LEU A 412 -5.16 10.09 16.52
C LEU A 412 -5.36 8.64 16.94
N ASN A 413 -5.80 8.40 18.19
CA ASN A 413 -6.09 7.04 18.66
C ASN A 413 -7.33 6.49 17.95
N MET A 414 -7.11 5.55 17.04
CA MET A 414 -8.17 4.81 16.35
C MET A 414 -8.14 3.35 16.79
N ASP A 415 -9.32 2.77 16.97
CA ASP A 415 -9.43 1.32 17.13
C ASP A 415 -8.95 0.64 15.83
N ILE A 416 -7.75 0.08 15.87
CA ILE A 416 -7.21 -0.67 14.74
C ILE A 416 -7.99 -1.95 14.60
N THR A 417 -8.81 -2.02 13.56
CA THR A 417 -9.70 -3.16 13.34
C THR A 417 -9.00 -4.29 12.59
N GLY A 418 -9.42 -5.51 12.87
CA GLY A 418 -9.04 -6.68 12.07
C GLY A 418 -7.76 -7.39 12.48
N LEU A 419 -7.00 -6.87 13.44
CA LEU A 419 -5.83 -7.53 14.00
C LEU A 419 -6.22 -8.41 15.19
N PRO A 420 -5.53 -9.54 15.38
CA PRO A 420 -5.53 -10.25 16.67
C PRO A 420 -5.08 -9.33 17.80
N GLU A 421 -5.53 -9.60 19.04
CA GLU A 421 -5.28 -8.72 20.20
C GLU A 421 -3.78 -8.45 20.42
N GLU A 422 -2.94 -9.46 20.25
CA GLU A 422 -1.47 -9.33 20.39
C GLU A 422 -0.87 -8.39 19.32
N LEU A 423 -1.35 -8.47 18.08
CA LEU A 423 -0.91 -7.60 16.99
C LEU A 423 -1.50 -6.18 17.10
N ALA A 424 -2.72 -6.04 17.58
CA ALA A 424 -3.32 -4.74 17.84
C ALA A 424 -2.48 -3.95 18.86
N GLN A 425 -2.01 -4.62 19.92
CA GLN A 425 -1.13 -4.00 20.91
C GLN A 425 0.24 -3.60 20.32
N GLN A 426 0.85 -4.46 19.48
CA GLN A 426 2.11 -4.13 18.82
C GLN A 426 1.94 -2.93 17.88
N THR A 427 0.87 -2.91 17.10
CA THR A 427 0.57 -1.79 16.19
C THR A 427 0.27 -0.51 16.96
N GLN A 428 -0.44 -0.58 18.10
CA GLN A 428 -0.67 0.56 18.97
C GLN A 428 0.66 1.12 19.53
N ASN A 429 1.55 0.25 19.98
CA ASN A 429 2.87 0.66 20.43
C ASN A 429 3.69 1.36 19.34
N MET A 430 3.59 0.89 18.07
CA MET A 430 4.23 1.55 16.93
C MET A 430 3.62 2.94 16.68
N ILE A 431 2.30 3.08 16.75
CA ILE A 431 1.62 4.37 16.65
C ILE A 431 2.12 5.29 17.75
N ASP A 432 2.13 4.84 19.01
CA ASP A 432 2.57 5.62 20.15
C ASP A 432 4.03 6.08 19.99
N MET A 433 4.93 5.20 19.52
CA MET A 433 6.33 5.55 19.20
C MET A 433 6.43 6.56 18.06
N SER A 434 5.55 6.47 17.06
CA SER A 434 5.52 7.39 15.91
C SER A 434 4.94 8.76 16.29
N LEU A 435 4.13 8.82 17.35
CA LEU A 435 3.55 10.03 17.90
C LEU A 435 4.45 10.74 18.93
N ASP A 436 5.56 10.10 19.34
CA ASP A 436 6.55 10.76 20.19
C ASP A 436 7.19 11.92 19.43
N GLY A 437 6.82 13.15 19.81
CA GLY A 437 7.26 14.39 19.15
C GLY A 437 6.18 15.12 18.33
N ILE A 438 4.91 14.69 18.47
CA ILE A 438 3.73 15.49 18.05
C ILE A 438 3.18 16.21 19.27
#